data_f60ab49283600ad7f4461822542800c4
#
_entry.id   f60ab49283600ad7f4461822542800c4
#
_cell.length_a   1.000
_cell.length_b   1.000
_cell.length_c   1.000
_cell.angle_alpha   90.00
_cell.angle_beta   90.00
_cell.angle_gamma   90.00
#
_symmetry.space_group_name_H-M   'P 1'
#
loop_
_entity.id
_entity.type
_entity.pdbx_description
1 polymer ?
#
loop_
_entity_poly.entity_id
_entity_poly.type
_entity_poly.pdbx_seq_one_letter_code
_entity_poly.pdbx_strand_id
1 'polypeptide(L)'
;MVQCITPPAKAIAETLDLDALNHKFETATPQDILRWAMCTFPQGLAQTNSFSIPVTIHMLYEELQPDRRVPVIFLDTLHHFAETVATAEQARERYNLDLHVYRAVGANTREEFAARYGEALWQHDIDQFHYLTKVEPLQRALQDVEVKAWVTGRRRDQSESRRAMPILEQDTDSRLKINPLANWTRKDLWRYVFQHHVVYNPLHDRGYASIGDEPLTTPVQTGEDERAGRWRGSVKTECGIHL
;
A
#
# COMPACT_ATOMS: atom_id res chain seq x y z
N MET A 1 25.69 -11.03 -7.22
CA MET A 1 24.77 -10.96 -8.38
C MET A 1 23.99 -12.26 -8.42
N VAL A 2 22.70 -12.24 -8.11
CA VAL A 2 21.83 -13.41 -8.26
C VAL A 2 21.36 -13.40 -9.71
N GLN A 3 21.74 -14.44 -10.48
CA GLN A 3 21.23 -14.59 -11.85
C GLN A 3 19.75 -14.91 -11.81
N CYS A 4 18.90 -13.97 -12.25
CA CYS A 4 17.48 -14.18 -12.47
C CYS A 4 17.29 -14.98 -13.76
N ILE A 5 16.87 -16.24 -13.66
CA ILE A 5 16.44 -17.05 -14.81
C ILE A 5 14.98 -16.66 -15.09
N THR A 6 14.73 -15.93 -16.18
CA THR A 6 13.42 -15.33 -16.51
C THR A 6 12.65 -16.24 -17.46
N PRO A 7 11.51 -16.84 -17.06
CA PRO A 7 10.53 -17.39 -18.00
C PRO A 7 9.66 -16.28 -18.61
N PRO A 8 8.99 -16.51 -19.76
CA PRO A 8 8.19 -15.47 -20.44
C PRO A 8 6.98 -15.03 -19.63
N ALA A 9 6.78 -13.72 -19.56
CA ALA A 9 6.01 -12.97 -18.56
C ALA A 9 4.47 -13.21 -18.50
N LYS A 10 3.83 -13.85 -19.48
CA LYS A 10 2.37 -14.03 -19.51
C LYS A 10 1.89 -15.31 -18.82
N ALA A 11 2.80 -16.25 -18.55
CA ALA A 11 2.50 -17.56 -17.95
C ALA A 11 2.85 -17.64 -16.45
N ILE A 12 3.44 -16.58 -15.85
CA ILE A 12 4.10 -16.70 -14.55
C ILE A 12 3.08 -16.80 -13.41
N ALA A 13 2.05 -15.94 -13.38
CA ALA A 13 1.08 -15.94 -12.27
C ALA A 13 0.19 -17.18 -12.25
N GLU A 14 -0.10 -17.76 -13.43
CA GLU A 14 -0.91 -18.97 -13.59
C GLU A 14 -0.13 -20.25 -13.29
N THR A 15 1.21 -20.21 -13.29
CA THR A 15 2.08 -21.37 -13.07
C THR A 15 2.70 -21.43 -11.69
N LEU A 16 2.51 -20.37 -10.85
CA LEU A 16 3.06 -20.34 -9.50
C LEU A 16 2.23 -21.21 -8.54
N ASP A 17 2.90 -22.12 -7.87
CA ASP A 17 2.33 -22.81 -6.71
C ASP A 17 2.34 -21.84 -5.51
N LEU A 18 1.22 -21.11 -5.33
CA LEU A 18 1.10 -20.10 -4.29
C LEU A 18 1.13 -20.70 -2.89
N ASP A 19 0.63 -21.92 -2.70
CA ASP A 19 0.63 -22.59 -1.40
C ASP A 19 2.05 -22.95 -0.99
N ALA A 20 2.83 -23.53 -1.88
CA ALA A 20 4.24 -23.84 -1.63
C ALA A 20 5.07 -22.58 -1.40
N LEU A 21 4.82 -21.50 -2.16
CA LEU A 21 5.52 -20.22 -2.00
C LEU A 21 5.13 -19.53 -0.69
N ASN A 22 3.86 -19.49 -0.33
CA ASN A 22 3.40 -18.97 0.95
C ASN A 22 4.06 -19.70 2.12
N HIS A 23 4.07 -21.04 2.07
CA HIS A 23 4.74 -21.83 3.10
C HIS A 23 6.25 -21.50 3.20
N LYS A 24 6.93 -21.39 2.07
CA LYS A 24 8.35 -21.01 2.01
C LYS A 24 8.60 -19.61 2.59
N PHE A 25 7.71 -18.66 2.31
CA PHE A 25 7.90 -17.27 2.71
C PHE A 25 7.52 -16.98 4.16
N GLU A 26 6.86 -17.91 4.87
CA GLU A 26 6.57 -17.72 6.30
C GLU A 26 7.82 -17.47 7.17
N THR A 27 8.98 -17.96 6.74
CA THR A 27 10.26 -17.77 7.45
C THR A 27 11.23 -16.84 6.71
N ALA A 28 10.83 -16.30 5.55
CA ALA A 28 11.67 -15.41 4.76
C ALA A 28 11.64 -13.97 5.30
N THR A 29 12.72 -13.23 5.04
CA THR A 29 12.73 -11.79 5.32
C THR A 29 11.91 -11.02 4.27
N PRO A 30 11.37 -9.83 4.60
CA PRO A 30 10.72 -8.98 3.61
C PRO A 30 11.59 -8.70 2.40
N GLN A 31 12.89 -8.53 2.61
CA GLN A 31 13.85 -8.29 1.53
C GLN A 31 13.99 -9.50 0.60
N ASP A 32 13.93 -10.73 1.13
CA ASP A 32 13.99 -11.95 0.30
C ASP A 32 12.73 -12.11 -0.56
N ILE A 33 11.56 -11.77 0.01
CA ILE A 33 10.28 -11.75 -0.71
C ILE A 33 10.32 -10.70 -1.82
N LEU A 34 10.81 -9.49 -1.53
CA LEU A 34 10.94 -8.41 -2.50
C LEU A 34 11.96 -8.76 -3.62
N ARG A 35 13.12 -9.35 -3.29
CA ARG A 35 14.08 -9.85 -4.30
C ARG A 35 13.44 -10.89 -5.22
N TRP A 36 12.71 -11.85 -4.64
CA TRP A 36 11.97 -12.81 -5.43
C TRP A 36 10.96 -12.13 -6.36
N ALA A 37 10.20 -11.16 -5.86
CA ALA A 37 9.24 -10.40 -6.66
C ALA A 37 9.89 -9.68 -7.83
N MET A 38 11.02 -9.00 -7.58
CA MET A 38 11.80 -8.28 -8.62
C MET A 38 12.32 -9.24 -9.69
N CYS A 39 12.81 -10.42 -9.29
CA CYS A 39 13.32 -11.42 -10.22
C CYS A 39 12.18 -12.10 -11.00
N THR A 40 11.04 -12.35 -10.37
CA THR A 40 9.89 -13.02 -11.00
C THR A 40 9.14 -12.08 -11.94
N PHE A 41 9.04 -10.81 -11.58
CA PHE A 41 8.32 -9.77 -12.34
C PHE A 41 9.25 -8.60 -12.70
N PRO A 42 10.29 -8.82 -13.51
CA PRO A 42 11.24 -7.77 -13.91
C PRO A 42 10.56 -6.64 -14.68
N GLN A 43 9.39 -6.93 -15.25
CA GLN A 43 8.45 -5.99 -15.84
C GLN A 43 7.07 -6.25 -15.28
N GLY A 44 6.35 -5.18 -14.90
CA GLY A 44 5.00 -5.29 -14.35
C GLY A 44 4.95 -5.50 -12.83
N LEU A 45 6.06 -5.34 -12.10
CA LEU A 45 6.05 -5.15 -10.65
C LEU A 45 5.79 -3.68 -10.34
N ALA A 46 4.85 -3.40 -9.45
CA ALA A 46 4.60 -2.07 -8.90
C ALA A 46 4.43 -2.15 -7.38
N GLN A 47 4.34 -1.01 -6.72
CA GLN A 47 4.06 -0.92 -5.30
C GLN A 47 2.98 0.13 -5.06
N THR A 48 1.99 -0.17 -4.20
CA THR A 48 1.06 0.83 -3.68
C THR A 48 1.53 1.35 -2.33
N ASN A 49 1.42 2.66 -2.11
CA ASN A 49 1.77 3.23 -0.81
C ASN A 49 0.85 4.39 -0.43
N SER A 50 0.43 4.43 0.83
CA SER A 50 -0.37 5.52 1.41
C SER A 50 0.48 6.57 2.13
N PHE A 51 1.80 6.44 2.13
CA PHE A 51 2.75 7.31 2.81
C PHE A 51 2.46 7.54 4.30
N SER A 52 1.90 6.51 4.95
CA SER A 52 1.85 6.45 6.41
C SER A 52 3.24 6.08 6.96
N ILE A 53 3.76 4.91 6.57
CA ILE A 53 5.13 4.45 6.89
C ILE A 53 5.67 3.67 5.68
N PRO A 54 6.47 4.29 4.80
CA PRO A 54 6.88 3.71 3.52
C PRO A 54 8.09 2.76 3.63
N VAL A 55 8.04 1.78 4.55
CA VAL A 55 9.13 0.80 4.77
C VAL A 55 9.46 -0.01 3.53
N THR A 56 8.46 -0.47 2.80
CA THR A 56 8.67 -1.25 1.57
C THR A 56 9.31 -0.42 0.45
N ILE A 57 9.04 0.90 0.42
CA ILE A 57 9.75 1.84 -0.46
C ILE A 57 11.24 1.89 -0.09
N HIS A 58 11.54 2.10 1.20
CA HIS A 58 12.92 2.14 1.66
C HIS A 58 13.68 0.85 1.30
N MET A 59 13.08 -0.32 1.56
CA MET A 59 13.68 -1.61 1.21
C MET A 59 13.96 -1.72 -0.29
N LEU A 60 13.01 -1.34 -1.14
CA LEU A 60 13.17 -1.42 -2.59
C LEU A 60 14.22 -0.42 -3.12
N TYR A 61 14.17 0.83 -2.67
CA TYR A 61 14.94 1.91 -3.29
C TYR A 61 16.30 2.17 -2.64
N GLU A 62 16.47 1.88 -1.34
CA GLU A 62 17.73 2.10 -0.62
C GLU A 62 18.53 0.81 -0.41
N GLU A 63 17.87 -0.32 -0.09
CA GLU A 63 18.57 -1.56 0.20
C GLU A 63 18.74 -2.46 -1.02
N LEU A 64 17.68 -2.67 -1.81
CA LEU A 64 17.71 -3.61 -2.93
C LEU A 64 18.15 -2.98 -4.23
N GLN A 65 17.86 -1.70 -4.44
CA GLN A 65 18.31 -0.88 -5.56
C GLN A 65 18.19 -1.59 -6.93
N PRO A 66 16.97 -1.92 -7.39
CA PRO A 66 16.78 -2.61 -8.65
C PRO A 66 17.28 -1.77 -9.82
N ASP A 67 17.84 -2.40 -10.85
CA ASP A 67 18.29 -1.75 -12.09
C ASP A 67 17.16 -0.94 -12.74
N ARG A 68 15.94 -1.49 -12.71
CA ARG A 68 14.73 -0.78 -13.10
C ARG A 68 13.95 -0.36 -11.86
N ARG A 69 13.58 0.93 -11.77
CA ARG A 69 12.74 1.44 -10.69
C ARG A 69 11.37 0.76 -10.70
N VAL A 70 10.92 0.36 -9.53
CA VAL A 70 9.59 -0.22 -9.33
C VAL A 70 8.60 0.94 -9.21
N PRO A 71 7.61 1.12 -10.12
CA PRO A 71 6.63 2.18 -10.01
C PRO A 71 5.93 2.18 -8.66
N VAL A 72 5.77 3.37 -8.06
CA VAL A 72 5.03 3.58 -6.81
C VAL A 72 3.70 4.25 -7.13
N ILE A 73 2.61 3.57 -6.86
CA ILE A 73 1.25 4.08 -7.07
C ILE A 73 0.77 4.73 -5.77
N PHE A 74 0.41 6.00 -5.85
CA PHE A 74 -0.22 6.77 -4.78
C PHE A 74 -1.65 7.14 -5.19
N LEU A 75 -2.61 6.73 -4.38
CA LEU A 75 -4.02 7.10 -4.56
C LEU A 75 -4.26 8.39 -3.77
N ASP A 76 -4.19 9.52 -4.47
CA ASP A 76 -4.50 10.82 -3.88
C ASP A 76 -6.01 11.02 -3.84
N THR A 77 -6.59 10.76 -2.68
CA THR A 77 -8.02 10.87 -2.46
C THR A 77 -8.54 12.31 -2.44
N LEU A 78 -7.65 13.30 -2.53
CA LEU A 78 -7.92 14.73 -2.31
C LEU A 78 -8.39 15.05 -0.87
N HIS A 79 -8.50 14.02 -0.03
CA HIS A 79 -8.97 14.11 1.36
C HIS A 79 -7.92 13.62 2.35
N HIS A 80 -6.65 13.59 1.94
CA HIS A 80 -5.56 13.30 2.85
C HIS A 80 -5.28 14.46 3.80
N PHE A 81 -4.70 14.14 4.96
CA PHE A 81 -4.03 15.15 5.78
C PHE A 81 -2.90 15.82 5.00
N ALA A 82 -2.63 17.09 5.29
CA ALA A 82 -1.49 17.81 4.70
C ALA A 82 -0.16 17.09 4.98
N GLU A 83 -0.02 16.49 6.16
CA GLU A 83 1.16 15.70 6.56
C GLU A 83 1.35 14.44 5.67
N THR A 84 0.27 13.83 5.19
CA THR A 84 0.37 12.69 4.27
C THR A 84 0.93 13.12 2.91
N VAL A 85 0.44 14.22 2.38
CA VAL A 85 0.92 14.79 1.10
C VAL A 85 2.38 15.22 1.24
N ALA A 86 2.73 15.90 2.34
CA ALA A 86 4.11 16.29 2.63
C ALA A 86 5.06 15.09 2.77
N THR A 87 4.61 14.01 3.43
CA THR A 87 5.39 12.76 3.55
C THR A 87 5.59 12.08 2.20
N ALA A 88 4.57 12.10 1.33
CA ALA A 88 4.69 11.56 -0.02
C ALA A 88 5.74 12.33 -0.84
N GLU A 89 5.73 13.66 -0.77
CA GLU A 89 6.71 14.50 -1.46
C GLU A 89 8.12 14.32 -0.89
N GLN A 90 8.28 14.29 0.43
CA GLN A 90 9.56 14.02 1.08
C GLN A 90 10.13 12.65 0.68
N ALA A 91 9.28 11.62 0.63
CA ALA A 91 9.69 10.28 0.17
C ALA A 91 10.05 10.29 -1.32
N ARG A 92 9.26 11.00 -2.15
CA ARG A 92 9.53 11.15 -3.59
C ARG A 92 10.93 11.73 -3.84
N GLU A 93 11.26 12.81 -3.14
CA GLU A 93 12.58 13.45 -3.26
C GLU A 93 13.69 12.57 -2.72
N ARG A 94 13.55 12.06 -1.49
CA ARG A 94 14.58 11.28 -0.82
C ARG A 94 14.97 10.02 -1.59
N TYR A 95 13.96 9.27 -2.05
CA TYR A 95 14.18 7.99 -2.74
C TYR A 95 14.20 8.14 -4.27
N ASN A 96 14.02 9.35 -4.80
CA ASN A 96 13.90 9.63 -6.23
C ASN A 96 12.89 8.66 -6.88
N LEU A 97 11.64 8.65 -6.37
CA LEU A 97 10.61 7.69 -6.75
C LEU A 97 10.12 7.88 -8.18
N ASP A 98 9.84 6.76 -8.85
CA ASP A 98 8.95 6.71 -10.01
C ASP A 98 7.50 6.71 -9.48
N LEU A 99 7.00 7.91 -9.13
CA LEU A 99 5.73 8.12 -8.43
C LEU A 99 4.59 8.41 -9.41
N HIS A 100 3.60 7.53 -9.41
CA HIS A 100 2.37 7.64 -10.18
C HIS A 100 1.21 8.01 -9.27
N VAL A 101 0.64 9.21 -9.45
CA VAL A 101 -0.45 9.72 -8.60
C VAL A 101 -1.77 9.59 -9.33
N TYR A 102 -2.73 8.88 -8.71
CA TYR A 102 -4.07 8.66 -9.26
C TYR A 102 -5.13 9.27 -8.35
N ARG A 103 -6.09 9.96 -8.96
CA ARG A 103 -7.21 10.67 -8.31
C ARG A 103 -8.54 10.20 -8.87
N ALA A 104 -9.63 10.57 -8.22
CA ALA A 104 -10.98 10.43 -8.78
C ALA A 104 -11.06 11.12 -10.15
N VAL A 105 -11.74 10.51 -11.10
CA VAL A 105 -11.84 11.01 -12.48
C VAL A 105 -12.49 12.41 -12.48
N GLY A 106 -11.81 13.37 -13.14
CA GLY A 106 -12.32 14.73 -13.33
C GLY A 106 -12.32 15.59 -12.08
N ALA A 107 -11.46 15.28 -11.08
CA ALA A 107 -11.23 16.12 -9.91
C ALA A 107 -9.72 16.18 -9.58
N ASN A 108 -9.20 17.39 -9.37
CA ASN A 108 -7.83 17.65 -8.96
C ASN A 108 -7.76 18.35 -7.59
N THR A 109 -8.90 18.86 -7.10
CA THR A 109 -9.05 19.50 -5.80
C THR A 109 -10.26 18.96 -5.06
N ARG A 110 -10.35 19.23 -3.74
CA ARG A 110 -11.55 18.89 -2.93
C ARG A 110 -12.81 19.56 -3.46
N GLU A 111 -12.68 20.81 -3.90
CA GLU A 111 -13.77 21.60 -4.43
C GLU A 111 -14.30 21.01 -5.76
N GLU A 112 -13.39 20.61 -6.65
CA GLU A 112 -13.77 19.92 -7.89
C GLU A 112 -14.43 18.57 -7.60
N PHE A 113 -13.91 17.83 -6.62
CA PHE A 113 -14.53 16.57 -6.18
C PHE A 113 -15.92 16.81 -5.64
N ALA A 114 -16.10 17.78 -4.74
CA ALA A 114 -17.38 18.13 -4.16
C ALA A 114 -18.40 18.59 -5.22
N ALA A 115 -17.97 19.44 -6.15
CA ALA A 115 -18.83 19.91 -7.25
C ALA A 115 -19.31 18.77 -8.16
N ARG A 116 -18.48 17.75 -8.35
CA ARG A 116 -18.81 16.63 -9.27
C ARG A 116 -19.56 15.50 -8.59
N TYR A 117 -19.19 15.14 -7.36
CA TYR A 117 -19.66 13.93 -6.68
C TYR A 117 -20.48 14.21 -5.43
N GLY A 118 -20.61 15.48 -5.02
CA GLY A 118 -21.36 15.91 -3.84
C GLY A 118 -20.45 16.28 -2.66
N GLU A 119 -20.87 17.30 -1.93
CA GLU A 119 -20.20 17.72 -0.69
C GLU A 119 -20.27 16.61 0.36
N ALA A 120 -19.19 16.43 1.09
CA ALA A 120 -19.09 15.49 2.21
C ALA A 120 -19.62 14.09 1.89
N LEU A 121 -19.37 13.59 0.66
CA LEU A 121 -19.87 12.28 0.20
C LEU A 121 -19.55 11.15 1.20
N TRP A 122 -18.41 11.22 1.91
CA TRP A 122 -18.04 10.26 2.96
C TRP A 122 -19.02 10.17 4.14
N GLN A 123 -19.86 11.18 4.36
CA GLN A 123 -20.91 11.19 5.41
C GLN A 123 -22.19 10.53 4.93
N HIS A 124 -22.48 10.59 3.64
CA HIS A 124 -23.72 10.13 3.04
C HIS A 124 -23.60 8.75 2.41
N ASP A 125 -22.48 8.51 1.73
CA ASP A 125 -22.16 7.23 1.08
C ASP A 125 -20.66 6.97 1.12
N ILE A 126 -20.20 6.35 2.20
CA ILE A 126 -18.78 6.03 2.41
C ILE A 126 -18.28 4.98 1.41
N ASP A 127 -19.14 4.11 0.90
CA ASP A 127 -18.76 3.09 -0.07
C ASP A 127 -18.52 3.71 -1.44
N GLN A 128 -19.42 4.60 -1.88
CA GLN A 128 -19.22 5.37 -3.10
C GLN A 128 -18.00 6.28 -2.99
N PHE A 129 -17.77 6.94 -1.86
CA PHE A 129 -16.58 7.73 -1.62
C PHE A 129 -15.30 6.91 -1.79
N HIS A 130 -15.22 5.72 -1.18
CA HIS A 130 -14.06 4.85 -1.31
C HIS A 130 -13.91 4.26 -2.71
N TYR A 131 -15.02 3.95 -3.38
CA TYR A 131 -14.97 3.49 -4.75
C TYR A 131 -14.31 4.55 -5.65
N LEU A 132 -14.80 5.78 -5.60
CA LEU A 132 -14.32 6.88 -6.44
C LEU A 132 -12.89 7.33 -6.12
N THR A 133 -12.49 7.28 -4.85
CA THR A 133 -11.19 7.81 -4.42
C THR A 133 -10.09 6.76 -4.29
N LYS A 134 -10.45 5.47 -4.27
CA LYS A 134 -9.49 4.39 -4.03
C LYS A 134 -9.63 3.22 -5.00
N VAL A 135 -10.84 2.63 -5.10
CA VAL A 135 -11.01 1.38 -5.85
C VAL A 135 -10.83 1.63 -7.35
N GLU A 136 -11.60 2.55 -7.94
CA GLU A 136 -11.48 2.91 -9.36
C GLU A 136 -10.08 3.44 -9.69
N PRO A 137 -9.50 4.41 -8.95
CA PRO A 137 -8.16 4.90 -9.26
C PRO A 137 -7.09 3.82 -9.16
N LEU A 138 -7.21 2.86 -8.23
CA LEU A 138 -6.29 1.73 -8.16
C LEU A 138 -6.41 0.82 -9.38
N GLN A 139 -7.62 0.44 -9.77
CA GLN A 139 -7.86 -0.42 -10.93
C GLN A 139 -7.27 0.22 -12.19
N ARG A 140 -7.52 1.51 -12.40
CA ARG A 140 -6.98 2.28 -13.51
C ARG A 140 -5.44 2.35 -13.45
N ALA A 141 -4.86 2.63 -12.28
CA ALA A 141 -3.41 2.66 -12.10
C ALA A 141 -2.76 1.31 -12.44
N LEU A 142 -3.31 0.21 -11.93
CA LEU A 142 -2.79 -1.14 -12.20
C LEU A 142 -2.89 -1.51 -13.69
N GLN A 143 -3.88 -0.99 -14.39
CA GLN A 143 -4.05 -1.19 -15.83
C GLN A 143 -3.07 -0.31 -16.64
N ASP A 144 -3.02 1.00 -16.37
CA ASP A 144 -2.19 1.97 -17.10
C ASP A 144 -0.69 1.65 -16.98
N VAL A 145 -0.26 1.16 -15.80
CA VAL A 145 1.12 0.76 -15.52
C VAL A 145 1.42 -0.69 -15.95
N GLU A 146 0.43 -1.39 -16.52
CA GLU A 146 0.53 -2.80 -16.96
C GLU A 146 1.01 -3.73 -15.84
N VAL A 147 0.48 -3.55 -14.62
CA VAL A 147 0.89 -4.28 -13.43
C VAL A 147 0.48 -5.75 -13.51
N LYS A 148 1.41 -6.65 -13.20
CA LYS A 148 1.21 -8.11 -13.08
C LYS A 148 1.32 -8.56 -11.62
N ALA A 149 2.14 -7.86 -10.85
CA ALA A 149 2.27 -8.07 -9.42
C ALA A 149 2.43 -6.73 -8.71
N TRP A 150 1.88 -6.62 -7.50
CA TRP A 150 1.98 -5.38 -6.73
C TRP A 150 2.21 -5.62 -5.25
N VAL A 151 3.11 -4.82 -4.70
CA VAL A 151 3.54 -4.87 -3.30
C VAL A 151 2.65 -3.98 -2.45
N THR A 152 2.28 -4.46 -1.26
CA THR A 152 1.57 -3.68 -0.24
C THR A 152 2.34 -3.65 1.07
N GLY A 153 2.02 -2.68 1.94
CA GLY A 153 2.59 -2.58 3.29
C GLY A 153 1.73 -3.21 4.38
N ARG A 154 0.84 -4.16 4.05
CA ARG A 154 -0.08 -4.79 5.01
C ARG A 154 0.66 -5.75 5.94
N ARG A 155 0.20 -5.83 7.19
CA ARG A 155 0.67 -6.76 8.21
C ARG A 155 -0.51 -7.49 8.84
N ARG A 156 -0.28 -8.70 9.32
CA ARG A 156 -1.30 -9.53 10.00
C ARG A 156 -1.71 -8.95 11.35
N ASP A 157 -0.79 -8.27 12.03
CA ASP A 157 -1.03 -7.68 13.36
C ASP A 157 -1.86 -6.39 13.35
N GLN A 158 -2.18 -5.83 12.18
CA GLN A 158 -2.89 -4.55 12.07
C GLN A 158 -4.37 -4.64 12.45
N SER A 159 -5.00 -5.79 12.25
CA SER A 159 -6.41 -6.04 12.60
C SER A 159 -6.74 -7.52 12.56
N GLU A 160 -7.84 -7.88 13.22
CA GLU A 160 -8.36 -9.27 13.21
C GLU A 160 -8.66 -9.75 11.77
N SER A 161 -9.22 -8.87 10.93
CA SER A 161 -9.53 -9.20 9.53
C SER A 161 -8.31 -9.56 8.69
N ARG A 162 -7.10 -9.17 9.13
CA ARG A 162 -5.83 -9.44 8.44
C ARG A 162 -5.05 -10.62 9.01
N ARG A 163 -5.47 -11.18 10.14
CA ARG A 163 -4.72 -12.21 10.86
C ARG A 163 -4.33 -13.41 10.00
N ALA A 164 -5.24 -13.85 9.12
CA ALA A 164 -5.02 -14.98 8.21
C ALA A 164 -4.54 -14.58 6.81
N MET A 165 -4.14 -13.32 6.61
CA MET A 165 -3.72 -12.81 5.29
C MET A 165 -2.48 -13.56 4.79
N PRO A 166 -2.50 -14.12 3.56
CA PRO A 166 -1.32 -14.76 2.98
C PRO A 166 -0.27 -13.71 2.58
N ILE A 167 0.97 -14.16 2.43
CA ILE A 167 2.06 -13.33 1.91
C ILE A 167 1.86 -13.06 0.42
N LEU A 168 1.42 -14.08 -0.32
CA LEU A 168 1.06 -14.00 -1.73
C LEU A 168 -0.41 -14.34 -1.90
N GLU A 169 -1.16 -13.48 -2.56
CA GLU A 169 -2.56 -13.69 -2.92
C GLU A 169 -2.84 -13.16 -4.33
N GLN A 170 -3.87 -13.66 -4.99
CA GLN A 170 -4.34 -13.08 -6.25
C GLN A 170 -5.41 -12.03 -5.96
N ASP A 171 -5.39 -10.93 -6.73
CA ASP A 171 -6.50 -9.98 -6.75
C ASP A 171 -7.61 -10.45 -7.71
N THR A 172 -8.70 -9.69 -7.80
CA THR A 172 -9.87 -10.01 -8.62
C THR A 172 -9.55 -10.13 -10.12
N ASP A 173 -8.45 -9.50 -10.58
CA ASP A 173 -8.00 -9.54 -11.97
C ASP A 173 -6.83 -10.51 -12.18
N SER A 174 -6.64 -11.44 -11.25
CA SER A 174 -5.57 -12.47 -11.27
C SER A 174 -4.15 -11.90 -11.23
N ARG A 175 -3.96 -10.65 -10.81
CA ARG A 175 -2.62 -10.11 -10.53
C ARG A 175 -2.15 -10.62 -9.19
N LEU A 176 -0.84 -10.81 -9.05
CA LEU A 176 -0.28 -11.23 -7.77
C LEU A 176 -0.16 -10.03 -6.82
N LYS A 177 -0.77 -10.15 -5.65
CA LYS A 177 -0.62 -9.20 -4.55
C LYS A 177 0.40 -9.76 -3.55
N ILE A 178 1.39 -8.95 -3.19
CA ILE A 178 2.54 -9.36 -2.37
C ILE A 178 2.56 -8.55 -1.08
N ASN A 179 2.54 -9.22 0.05
CA ASN A 179 2.51 -8.65 1.39
C ASN A 179 3.81 -9.00 2.14
N PRO A 180 4.95 -8.39 1.81
CA PRO A 180 6.24 -8.82 2.36
C PRO A 180 6.35 -8.58 3.88
N LEU A 181 5.57 -7.65 4.42
CA LEU A 181 5.53 -7.35 5.85
C LEU A 181 4.49 -8.18 6.62
N ALA A 182 3.82 -9.16 5.99
CA ALA A 182 2.72 -9.91 6.60
C ALA A 182 3.04 -10.42 8.02
N ASN A 183 4.24 -10.94 8.24
CA ASN A 183 4.71 -11.50 9.51
C ASN A 183 5.31 -10.48 10.49
N TRP A 184 5.47 -9.23 10.07
CA TRP A 184 6.01 -8.21 10.96
C TRP A 184 4.97 -7.74 11.97
N THR A 185 5.45 -7.53 13.18
CA THR A 185 4.70 -6.81 14.22
C THR A 185 4.89 -5.30 14.08
N ARG A 186 4.02 -4.52 14.72
CA ARG A 186 4.20 -3.07 14.87
C ARG A 186 5.58 -2.74 15.48
N LYS A 187 6.05 -3.55 16.42
CA LYS A 187 7.36 -3.39 17.04
C LYS A 187 8.50 -3.59 16.04
N ASP A 188 8.39 -4.57 15.15
CA ASP A 188 9.39 -4.82 14.10
C ASP A 188 9.41 -3.67 13.09
N LEU A 189 8.23 -3.19 12.69
CA LEU A 189 8.09 -2.05 11.80
C LEU A 189 8.81 -0.81 12.36
N TRP A 190 8.51 -0.42 13.61
CA TRP A 190 9.12 0.77 14.22
C TRP A 190 10.60 0.59 14.51
N ARG A 191 11.05 -0.61 14.90
CA ARG A 191 12.48 -0.91 15.02
C ARG A 191 13.21 -0.64 13.72
N TYR A 192 12.65 -1.12 12.60
CA TYR A 192 13.22 -0.88 11.28
C TYR A 192 13.21 0.62 10.91
N VAL A 193 12.11 1.32 11.14
CA VAL A 193 11.98 2.76 10.87
C VAL A 193 13.08 3.55 11.58
N PHE A 194 13.29 3.32 12.88
CA PHE A 194 14.30 4.05 13.64
C PHE A 194 15.73 3.62 13.28
N GLN A 195 15.95 2.33 13.04
CA GLN A 195 17.28 1.81 12.69
C GLN A 195 17.77 2.35 11.33
N HIS A 196 16.86 2.52 10.38
CA HIS A 196 17.18 2.93 9.00
C HIS A 196 16.78 4.36 8.69
N HIS A 197 16.30 5.13 9.68
CA HIS A 197 15.85 6.50 9.51
C HIS A 197 14.83 6.65 8.37
N VAL A 198 13.89 5.72 8.26
CA VAL A 198 12.85 5.74 7.24
C VAL A 198 11.94 6.95 7.44
N VAL A 199 11.62 7.66 6.37
CA VAL A 199 10.60 8.72 6.40
C VAL A 199 9.28 8.13 6.88
N TYR A 200 8.59 8.82 7.79
CA TYR A 200 7.25 8.43 8.22
C TYR A 200 6.37 9.66 8.46
N ASN A 201 5.07 9.45 8.42
CA ASN A 201 4.10 10.52 8.61
C ASN A 201 4.09 11.01 10.07
N PRO A 202 4.33 12.31 10.35
CA PRO A 202 4.44 12.84 11.71
C PRO A 202 3.14 12.76 12.52
N LEU A 203 2.00 12.43 11.92
CA LEU A 203 0.77 12.15 12.64
C LEU A 203 0.89 10.94 13.57
N HIS A 204 1.83 10.03 13.31
CA HIS A 204 2.13 8.93 14.23
C HIS A 204 2.59 9.44 15.61
N ASP A 205 3.34 10.54 15.64
CA ASP A 205 3.80 11.18 16.89
C ASP A 205 2.65 11.90 17.64
N ARG A 206 1.51 12.11 16.95
CA ARG A 206 0.30 12.72 17.51
C ARG A 206 -0.80 11.71 17.84
N GLY A 207 -0.43 10.41 17.95
CA GLY A 207 -1.36 9.35 18.37
C GLY A 207 -2.20 8.72 17.24
N TYR A 208 -1.93 9.05 15.97
CA TYR A 208 -2.56 8.37 14.85
C TYR A 208 -1.84 7.04 14.57
N ALA A 209 -2.38 5.93 15.02
CA ALA A 209 -1.76 4.62 14.82
C ALA A 209 -1.94 4.11 13.38
N SER A 210 -3.04 4.47 12.71
CA SER A 210 -3.32 4.19 11.29
C SER A 210 -3.84 5.46 10.63
N ILE A 211 -3.26 5.84 9.48
CA ILE A 211 -3.58 7.09 8.79
C ILE A 211 -4.30 6.78 7.47
N GLY A 212 -5.36 7.51 7.18
CA GLY A 212 -6.13 7.46 5.95
C GLY A 212 -6.67 8.83 5.58
N ASP A 213 -7.91 8.89 5.10
CA ASP A 213 -8.58 10.15 4.77
C ASP A 213 -8.81 10.96 6.05
N GLU A 214 -8.50 12.25 6.00
CA GLU A 214 -8.63 13.17 7.13
C GLU A 214 -10.02 13.14 7.78
N PRO A 215 -11.14 13.24 7.03
CA PRO A 215 -12.47 13.25 7.63
C PRO A 215 -12.91 11.91 8.23
N LEU A 216 -12.15 10.83 7.95
CA LEU A 216 -12.47 9.45 8.39
C LEU A 216 -11.41 8.87 9.32
N THR A 217 -10.51 9.68 9.86
CA THR A 217 -9.39 9.21 10.69
C THR A 217 -9.24 10.07 11.94
N THR A 218 -9.18 9.43 13.09
CA THR A 218 -8.94 10.05 14.39
C THR A 218 -7.77 9.38 15.11
N PRO A 219 -7.12 10.04 16.07
CA PRO A 219 -6.15 9.40 16.94
C PRO A 219 -6.77 8.22 17.70
N VAL A 220 -5.95 7.25 18.08
CA VAL A 220 -6.35 6.11 18.92
C VAL A 220 -5.99 6.38 20.38
N GLN A 221 -6.79 5.79 21.29
CA GLN A 221 -6.50 5.84 22.73
C GLN A 221 -5.57 4.68 23.12
N THR A 222 -4.95 4.80 24.28
CA THR A 222 -4.11 3.73 24.83
C THR A 222 -4.92 2.46 25.02
N GLY A 223 -4.48 1.35 24.44
CA GLY A 223 -5.14 0.05 24.51
C GLY A 223 -6.15 -0.23 23.38
N GLU A 224 -6.44 0.74 22.50
CA GLU A 224 -7.22 0.48 21.29
C GLU A 224 -6.38 -0.20 20.19
N ASP A 225 -7.05 -0.92 19.32
CA ASP A 225 -6.43 -1.50 18.12
C ASP A 225 -5.84 -0.41 17.22
N GLU A 226 -4.77 -0.75 16.47
CA GLU A 226 -4.08 0.17 15.56
C GLU A 226 -5.05 0.88 14.59
N ARG A 227 -6.10 0.20 14.15
CA ARG A 227 -7.08 0.73 13.19
C ARG A 227 -8.36 1.28 13.82
N ALA A 228 -8.47 1.31 15.15
CA ALA A 228 -9.67 1.80 15.84
C ALA A 228 -10.00 3.28 15.54
N GLY A 229 -9.01 4.07 15.15
CA GLY A 229 -9.18 5.45 14.70
C GLY A 229 -9.75 5.60 13.28
N ARG A 230 -9.84 4.50 12.50
CA ARG A 230 -10.36 4.52 11.12
C ARG A 230 -11.87 4.32 11.12
N TRP A 231 -12.57 5.16 10.36
CA TRP A 231 -14.04 5.05 10.19
C TRP A 231 -14.82 4.97 11.51
N ARG A 232 -14.35 5.64 12.56
CA ARG A 232 -14.98 5.62 13.90
C ARG A 232 -16.45 5.96 13.80
N GLY A 233 -17.31 5.12 14.38
CA GLY A 233 -18.77 5.24 14.27
C GLY A 233 -19.40 4.55 13.05
N SER A 234 -18.60 3.89 12.22
CA SER A 234 -19.06 3.07 11.09
C SER A 234 -18.78 1.58 11.36
N VAL A 235 -19.54 0.71 10.70
CA VAL A 235 -19.29 -0.76 10.71
C VAL A 235 -18.14 -1.16 9.78
N LYS A 236 -17.54 -0.20 9.07
CA LYS A 236 -16.50 -0.45 8.07
C LYS A 236 -15.18 -0.79 8.71
N THR A 237 -14.48 -1.81 8.18
CA THR A 237 -13.17 -2.28 8.65
C THR A 237 -12.08 -2.14 7.60
N GLU A 238 -12.46 -2.05 6.30
CA GLU A 238 -11.53 -1.91 5.17
C GLU A 238 -12.08 -0.93 4.12
N CYS A 239 -11.19 -0.31 3.33
CA CYS A 239 -11.56 0.69 2.32
C CYS A 239 -11.91 0.10 0.94
N GLY A 240 -11.89 -1.22 0.77
CA GLY A 240 -12.27 -1.90 -0.47
C GLY A 240 -11.15 -2.20 -1.46
N ILE A 241 -9.96 -1.61 -1.33
CA ILE A 241 -8.83 -1.88 -2.26
C ILE A 241 -8.17 -3.24 -2.05
N HIS A 242 -8.55 -3.97 -1.02
CA HIS A 242 -7.96 -5.27 -0.67
C HIS A 242 -9.02 -6.39 -0.62
N LEU A 243 -10.22 -6.11 -1.08
CA LEU A 243 -11.30 -7.08 -1.18
C LEU A 243 -11.17 -7.88 -2.48
#